data_71474221185231c5f5ea769dd436e770
#
_entry.id   71474221185231c5f5ea769dd436e770
#
_cell.length_a   1.000
_cell.length_b   1.000
_cell.length_c   1.000
_cell.angle_alpha   90.00
_cell.angle_beta   90.00
_cell.angle_gamma   90.00
#
_symmetry.space_group_name_H-M   'P 1'
#
loop_
_entity.id
_entity.type
_entity.pdbx_description
1 polymer ?
#
loop_
_entity_poly.entity_id
_entity_poly.type
_entity_poly.pdbx_seq_one_letter_code
_entity_poly.pdbx_strand_id
1 'polypeptide(L)'
;TTDLPAVNLVQLRRASALRAGTRFTLTHRTARLDCLMADHVIVVNTRGGRIELPLQWVRCGFGGGRWYFACPLCQSRVVSVYLAGVVAGCFACHDLRYPSQGEDWIGRSLLREAVIRHRLGPGGFGKPRNMHRKTYERLIREALRQEENRCSVLNGLLPFL
;
A
#
# COMPACT_ATOMS: atom_id res chain seq x y z
N THR A 1 -9.01 -2.49 7.50
CA THR A 1 -9.08 -1.60 6.31
C THR A 1 -8.16 -0.43 6.53
N THR A 2 -7.19 -0.25 5.67
CA THR A 2 -6.24 0.87 5.72
C THR A 2 -6.90 2.13 5.13
N ASP A 3 -7.91 2.65 5.78
CA ASP A 3 -8.63 3.86 5.34
C ASP A 3 -8.01 5.15 5.87
N LEU A 4 -6.90 5.04 6.61
CA LEU A 4 -6.21 6.21 7.13
C LEU A 4 -5.29 6.83 6.07
N PRO A 5 -5.23 8.18 6.01
CA PRO A 5 -4.23 8.87 5.21
C PRO A 5 -2.83 8.42 5.63
N ALA A 6 -1.97 8.13 4.66
CA ALA A 6 -0.60 7.69 4.92
C ALA A 6 0.42 8.61 4.28
N VAL A 7 1.47 8.94 5.03
CA VAL A 7 2.66 9.60 4.53
C VAL A 7 3.70 8.52 4.23
N ASN A 8 4.04 8.34 2.95
CA ASN A 8 4.96 7.28 2.50
C ASN A 8 6.24 7.85 1.89
N LEU A 9 7.39 7.49 2.45
CA LEU A 9 8.71 8.01 2.03
C LEU A 9 9.09 7.61 0.60
N VAL A 10 8.65 6.45 0.12
CA VAL A 10 8.95 6.02 -1.27
C VAL A 10 8.25 6.93 -2.27
N GLN A 11 6.99 7.26 -1.99
CA GLN A 11 6.21 8.19 -2.83
C GLN A 11 6.80 9.60 -2.78
N LEU A 12 7.15 10.11 -1.59
CA LEU A 12 7.76 11.42 -1.42
C LEU A 12 9.12 11.52 -2.12
N ARG A 13 9.93 10.47 -2.05
CA ARG A 13 11.21 10.40 -2.78
C ARG A 13 11.00 10.45 -4.30
N ARG A 14 10.04 9.69 -4.83
CA ARG A 14 9.71 9.69 -6.27
C ARG A 14 9.21 11.07 -6.74
N ALA A 15 8.47 11.76 -5.87
CA ALA A 15 7.98 13.12 -6.13
C ALA A 15 9.03 14.21 -5.85
N SER A 16 10.28 13.86 -5.50
CA SER A 16 11.34 14.80 -5.08
C SER A 16 10.94 15.74 -3.93
N ALA A 17 9.98 15.34 -3.11
CA ALA A 17 9.43 16.12 -2.01
C ALA A 17 10.29 16.12 -0.72
N LEU A 18 11.38 15.33 -0.68
CA LEU A 18 12.28 15.22 0.48
C LEU A 18 13.41 16.26 0.48
N ARG A 19 13.21 17.41 -0.12
CA ARG A 19 14.15 18.54 -0.06
C ARG A 19 13.66 19.55 0.98
N ALA A 20 14.55 20.06 1.82
CA ALA A 20 14.21 21.09 2.81
C ALA A 20 13.53 22.30 2.14
N GLY A 21 12.48 22.83 2.76
CA GLY A 21 11.66 23.91 2.24
C GLY A 21 10.58 23.51 1.23
N THR A 22 10.53 22.23 0.80
CA THR A 22 9.50 21.78 -0.15
C THR A 22 8.13 21.71 0.51
N ARG A 23 7.16 22.38 -0.09
CA ARG A 23 5.74 22.28 0.27
C ARG A 23 5.04 21.34 -0.70
N PHE A 24 4.20 20.45 -0.20
CA PHE A 24 3.45 19.50 -1.01
C PHE A 24 2.12 19.17 -0.33
N THR A 25 1.16 18.71 -1.11
CA THR A 25 -0.15 18.28 -0.60
C THR A 25 -0.31 16.80 -0.79
N LEU A 26 -0.72 16.10 0.25
CA LEU A 26 -1.13 14.71 0.20
C LEU A 26 -2.65 14.65 0.05
N THR A 27 -3.10 13.91 -0.95
CA THR A 27 -4.53 13.67 -1.17
C THR A 27 -4.83 12.20 -0.88
N HIS A 28 -5.75 11.96 0.03
CA HIS A 28 -6.24 10.62 0.35
C HIS A 28 -7.76 10.66 0.40
N ARG A 29 -8.42 10.04 -0.59
CA ARG A 29 -9.88 10.07 -0.74
C ARG A 29 -10.44 11.51 -0.62
N THR A 30 -11.06 11.83 0.52
CA THR A 30 -11.64 13.15 0.83
C THR A 30 -10.72 14.05 1.66
N ALA A 31 -9.59 13.52 2.15
CA ALA A 31 -8.66 14.26 2.98
C ALA A 31 -7.56 14.91 2.13
N ARG A 32 -7.38 16.21 2.30
CA ARG A 32 -6.31 17.00 1.72
C ARG A 32 -5.44 17.53 2.86
N LEU A 33 -4.15 17.20 2.85
CA LEU A 33 -3.21 17.51 3.91
C LEU A 33 -2.05 18.30 3.34
N ASP A 34 -1.84 19.49 3.84
CA ASP A 34 -0.73 20.35 3.43
C ASP A 34 0.50 20.02 4.27
N CYS A 35 1.59 19.75 3.59
CA CYS A 35 2.84 19.27 4.17
C CYS A 35 3.99 20.21 3.83
N LEU A 36 4.93 20.31 4.77
CA LEU A 36 6.19 21.02 4.60
C LEU A 36 7.35 20.10 5.02
N MET A 37 8.33 19.96 4.16
CA MET A 37 9.62 19.34 4.51
C MET A 37 10.53 20.38 5.18
N ALA A 38 10.75 20.26 6.47
CA ALA A 38 11.65 21.13 7.26
C ALA A 38 12.82 20.29 7.76
N ASP A 39 14.03 20.55 7.24
CA ASP A 39 15.26 19.80 7.54
C ASP A 39 15.03 18.26 7.58
N HIS A 40 14.96 17.70 8.79
CA HIS A 40 14.75 16.26 9.00
C HIS A 40 13.37 15.95 9.59
N VAL A 41 12.37 16.82 9.35
CA VAL A 41 11.01 16.67 9.85
C VAL A 41 10.01 16.99 8.74
N ILE A 42 9.01 16.15 8.58
CA ILE A 42 7.85 16.48 7.75
C ILE A 42 6.75 17.02 8.66
N VAL A 43 6.37 18.25 8.42
CA VAL A 43 5.27 18.90 9.12
C VAL A 43 4.00 18.70 8.30
N VAL A 44 3.00 18.10 8.91
CA VAL A 44 1.68 17.86 8.31
C VAL A 44 0.65 18.72 9.01
N ASN A 45 -0.03 19.58 8.27
CA ASN A 45 -1.13 20.37 8.79
C ASN A 45 -2.44 19.61 8.55
N THR A 46 -3.12 19.29 9.65
CA THR A 46 -4.43 18.63 9.65
C THR A 46 -5.49 19.61 10.15
N ARG A 47 -6.77 19.28 9.99
CA ARG A 47 -7.86 20.09 10.56
C ARG A 47 -7.80 20.19 12.09
N GLY A 48 -7.21 19.21 12.74
CA GLY A 48 -7.08 19.13 14.21
C GLY A 48 -5.79 19.70 14.77
N GLY A 49 -4.84 20.12 13.92
CA GLY A 49 -3.56 20.67 14.37
C GLY A 49 -2.37 20.28 13.48
N ARG A 50 -1.20 20.65 13.94
CA ARG A 50 0.08 20.39 13.30
C ARG A 50 0.70 19.10 13.86
N ILE A 51 1.17 18.23 12.98
CA ILE A 51 1.86 16.98 13.31
C ILE A 51 3.27 17.04 12.77
N GLU A 52 4.25 16.65 13.57
CA GLU A 52 5.65 16.57 13.19
C GLU A 52 6.07 15.10 13.05
N LEU A 53 6.61 14.76 11.89
CA LEU A 53 7.08 13.41 11.55
C LEU A 53 8.60 13.44 11.40
N PRO A 54 9.38 13.03 12.42
CA PRO A 54 10.83 13.05 12.38
C PRO A 54 11.36 12.01 11.42
N LEU A 55 12.41 12.39 10.67
CA LEU A 55 13.13 11.56 9.72
C LEU A 55 14.49 11.16 10.28
N GLN A 56 14.88 9.92 10.05
CA GLN A 56 16.17 9.37 10.39
C GLN A 56 16.88 8.86 9.15
N TRP A 57 18.13 9.27 8.96
CA TRP A 57 18.98 8.74 7.92
C TRP A 57 19.74 7.51 8.41
N VAL A 58 19.65 6.41 7.69
CA VAL A 58 20.32 5.16 8.02
C VAL A 58 21.25 4.76 6.88
N ARG A 59 22.52 4.56 7.18
CA ARG A 59 23.52 4.06 6.23
C ARG A 59 23.18 2.62 5.80
N CYS A 60 23.37 2.33 4.51
CA CYS A 60 23.26 0.98 3.97
C CYS A 60 24.62 0.31 3.86
N GLY A 61 24.68 -1.01 4.06
CA GLY A 61 25.93 -1.79 4.04
C GLY A 61 26.68 -1.75 2.69
N PHE A 62 25.98 -1.50 1.60
CA PHE A 62 26.58 -1.40 0.24
C PHE A 62 26.80 0.06 -0.21
N GLY A 63 26.93 0.99 0.73
CA GLY A 63 27.08 2.41 0.47
C GLY A 63 25.74 3.16 0.36
N GLY A 64 25.79 4.50 0.51
CA GLY A 64 24.63 5.36 0.58
C GLY A 64 23.82 5.18 1.85
N GLY A 65 22.53 5.52 1.79
CA GLY A 65 21.62 5.38 2.92
C GLY A 65 20.17 5.62 2.53
N ARG A 66 19.28 5.46 3.50
CA ARG A 66 17.83 5.60 3.33
C ARG A 66 17.23 6.41 4.47
N TRP A 67 16.24 7.20 4.14
CA TRP A 67 15.40 7.87 5.10
C TRP A 67 14.32 6.93 5.62
N TYR A 68 14.07 7.01 6.92
CA TYR A 68 12.96 6.37 7.62
C TYR A 68 12.26 7.39 8.50
N PHE A 69 10.97 7.21 8.76
CA PHE A 69 10.32 7.89 9.86
C PHE A 69 10.69 7.22 11.17
N ALA A 70 10.90 8.02 12.22
CA ALA A 70 10.76 7.54 13.59
C ALA A 70 9.28 7.62 13.95
N CYS A 71 8.64 6.49 14.21
CA CYS A 71 7.23 6.48 14.59
C CYS A 71 7.01 7.31 15.86
N PRO A 72 6.09 8.30 15.88
CA PRO A 72 5.87 9.12 17.07
C PRO A 72 5.43 8.33 18.32
N LEU A 73 4.77 7.18 18.12
CA LEU A 73 4.25 6.37 19.23
C LEU A 73 5.23 5.33 19.76
N CYS A 74 5.93 4.59 18.89
CA CYS A 74 6.80 3.48 19.31
C CYS A 74 8.28 3.68 18.95
N GLN A 75 8.65 4.78 18.31
CA GLN A 75 10.01 5.13 17.87
C GLN A 75 10.64 4.16 16.88
N SER A 76 9.89 3.15 16.41
CA SER A 76 10.37 2.22 15.39
C SER A 76 10.61 2.92 14.06
N ARG A 77 11.63 2.47 13.33
CA ARG A 77 11.94 2.95 11.98
C ARG A 77 10.95 2.39 10.97
N VAL A 78 10.19 3.26 10.32
CA VAL A 78 9.15 2.88 9.36
C VAL A 78 9.22 3.70 8.08
N VAL A 79 8.70 3.15 6.99
CA VAL A 79 8.63 3.81 5.68
C VAL A 79 7.33 4.59 5.51
N SER A 80 6.30 4.19 6.26
CA SER A 80 4.97 4.81 6.21
C SER A 80 4.47 5.13 7.60
N VAL A 81 3.90 6.31 7.76
CA VAL A 81 3.19 6.75 8.96
C VAL A 81 1.75 7.04 8.57
N TYR A 82 0.81 6.58 9.38
CA TYR A 82 -0.63 6.73 9.20
C TYR A 82 -1.16 7.80 10.15
N LEU A 83 -2.16 8.55 9.70
CA LEU A 83 -2.70 9.70 10.41
C LEU A 83 -4.16 9.42 10.81
N ALA A 84 -4.41 9.32 12.10
CA ALA A 84 -5.76 9.22 12.67
C ALA A 84 -6.10 10.54 13.38
N GLY A 85 -6.66 11.49 12.64
CA GLY A 85 -6.88 12.85 13.14
C GLY A 85 -5.55 13.56 13.42
N VAL A 86 -5.25 13.80 14.69
CA VAL A 86 -3.98 14.42 15.17
C VAL A 86 -2.95 13.40 15.63
N VAL A 87 -3.30 12.12 15.67
CA VAL A 87 -2.39 11.05 16.10
C VAL A 87 -1.71 10.45 14.88
N ALA A 88 -0.39 10.47 14.88
CA ALA A 88 0.43 9.84 13.86
C ALA A 88 1.10 8.58 14.42
N GLY A 89 1.08 7.49 13.68
CA GLY A 89 1.68 6.24 14.12
C GLY A 89 1.99 5.29 12.96
N CYS A 90 2.75 4.25 13.24
CA CYS A 90 3.03 3.21 12.26
C CYS A 90 1.85 2.25 12.11
N PHE A 91 1.95 1.34 11.15
CA PHE A 91 0.95 0.33 10.85
C PHE A 91 0.57 -0.50 12.09
N ALA A 92 1.56 -0.91 12.89
CA ALA A 92 1.34 -1.69 14.11
C ALA A 92 0.70 -0.87 15.24
N CYS A 93 1.11 0.40 15.43
CA CYS A 93 0.56 1.26 16.49
C CYS A 93 -0.93 1.61 16.26
N HIS A 94 -1.38 1.64 15.03
CA HIS A 94 -2.78 1.85 14.68
C HIS A 94 -3.57 0.54 14.54
N ASP A 95 -2.98 -0.62 14.88
CA ASP A 95 -3.58 -1.95 14.69
C ASP A 95 -4.24 -2.13 13.31
N LEU A 96 -3.55 -1.64 12.28
CA LEU A 96 -4.07 -1.71 10.92
C LEU A 96 -3.91 -3.12 10.37
N ARG A 97 -4.83 -3.52 9.51
CA ARG A 97 -4.78 -4.80 8.80
C ARG A 97 -4.80 -4.55 7.29
N TYR A 98 -4.00 -5.32 6.57
CA TYR A 98 -4.12 -5.31 5.11
C TYR A 98 -5.50 -5.84 4.70
N PRO A 99 -6.13 -5.28 3.66
CA PRO A 99 -7.43 -5.78 3.17
C PRO A 99 -7.42 -7.29 2.95
N SER A 100 -6.32 -7.83 2.40
CA SER A 100 -6.15 -9.26 2.17
C SER A 100 -6.14 -10.14 3.42
N GLN A 101 -5.95 -9.57 4.61
CA GLN A 101 -5.99 -10.32 5.88
C GLN A 101 -7.41 -10.45 6.43
N GLY A 102 -8.30 -9.52 6.06
CA GLY A 102 -9.73 -9.56 6.42
C GLY A 102 -10.60 -10.32 5.44
N GLU A 103 -10.07 -10.67 4.27
CA GLU A 103 -10.80 -11.41 3.24
C GLU A 103 -10.90 -12.90 3.59
N ASP A 104 -12.08 -13.47 3.33
CA ASP A 104 -12.25 -14.91 3.29
C ASP A 104 -11.48 -15.54 2.11
N TRP A 105 -11.57 -16.84 1.95
CA TRP A 105 -10.85 -17.49 0.87
C TRP A 105 -11.42 -17.10 -0.52
N ILE A 106 -12.72 -16.80 -0.63
CA ILE A 106 -13.35 -16.31 -1.88
C ILE A 106 -12.77 -14.96 -2.24
N GLY A 107 -12.76 -14.01 -1.31
CA GLY A 107 -12.18 -12.68 -1.49
C GLY A 107 -10.71 -12.74 -1.88
N ARG A 108 -9.91 -13.58 -1.21
CA ARG A 108 -8.50 -13.80 -1.57
C ARG A 108 -8.34 -14.40 -2.97
N SER A 109 -9.21 -15.30 -3.39
CA SER A 109 -9.22 -15.87 -4.73
C SER A 109 -9.52 -14.81 -5.79
N LEU A 110 -10.52 -13.95 -5.55
CA LEU A 110 -10.87 -12.83 -6.43
C LEU A 110 -9.75 -11.81 -6.56
N LEU A 111 -9.08 -11.47 -5.45
CA LEU A 111 -7.91 -10.58 -5.47
C LEU A 111 -6.76 -11.16 -6.30
N ARG A 112 -6.47 -12.46 -6.18
CA ARG A 112 -5.46 -13.14 -7.02
C ARG A 112 -5.82 -13.06 -8.49
N GLU A 113 -7.06 -13.36 -8.83
CA GLU A 113 -7.53 -13.28 -10.22
C GLU A 113 -7.42 -11.85 -10.76
N ALA A 114 -7.80 -10.84 -9.98
CA ALA A 114 -7.66 -9.43 -10.37
C ALA A 114 -6.18 -9.05 -10.67
N VAL A 115 -5.23 -9.53 -9.86
CA VAL A 115 -3.79 -9.34 -10.12
C VAL A 115 -3.36 -10.02 -11.41
N ILE A 116 -3.85 -11.24 -11.68
CA ILE A 116 -3.55 -11.96 -12.93
C ILE A 116 -4.11 -11.20 -14.13
N ARG A 117 -5.38 -10.79 -14.08
CA ARG A 117 -6.02 -9.99 -15.12
C ARG A 117 -5.28 -8.68 -15.40
N HIS A 118 -4.88 -7.98 -14.35
CA HIS A 118 -4.09 -6.76 -14.50
C HIS A 118 -2.75 -7.01 -15.22
N ARG A 119 -2.08 -8.14 -14.95
CA ARG A 119 -0.83 -8.53 -15.64
C ARG A 119 -1.05 -8.93 -17.10
N LEU A 120 -2.21 -9.50 -17.43
CA LEU A 120 -2.58 -9.87 -18.78
C LEU A 120 -3.05 -8.69 -19.62
N GLY A 121 -3.37 -7.55 -18.97
CA GLY A 121 -3.77 -6.31 -19.61
C GLY A 121 -5.26 -6.25 -19.99
N PRO A 122 -5.71 -5.12 -20.58
CA PRO A 122 -7.13 -4.85 -20.82
C PRO A 122 -7.82 -5.78 -21.83
N GLY A 123 -7.07 -6.58 -22.57
CA GLY A 123 -7.59 -7.60 -23.49
C GLY A 123 -8.04 -8.90 -22.82
N GLY A 124 -8.06 -8.95 -21.49
CA GLY A 124 -8.44 -10.13 -20.73
C GLY A 124 -7.46 -11.29 -20.87
N PHE A 125 -7.85 -12.39 -21.50
CA PHE A 125 -7.01 -13.59 -21.61
C PHE A 125 -6.05 -13.60 -22.80
N GLY A 126 -5.80 -12.46 -23.46
CA GLY A 126 -4.82 -12.33 -24.52
C GLY A 126 -3.37 -12.31 -23.99
N LYS A 127 -2.43 -12.98 -24.69
CA LYS A 127 -1.02 -12.93 -24.30
C LYS A 127 -0.41 -11.53 -24.55
N PRO A 128 0.07 -10.82 -23.52
CA PRO A 128 0.76 -9.54 -23.70
C PRO A 128 2.01 -9.68 -24.59
N ARG A 129 2.29 -8.62 -25.36
CA ARG A 129 3.34 -8.63 -26.39
C ARG A 129 4.72 -9.05 -25.87
N ASN A 130 5.09 -8.61 -24.68
CA ASN A 130 6.41 -8.86 -24.07
C ASN A 130 6.40 -9.96 -23.01
N MET A 131 5.33 -10.75 -22.89
CA MET A 131 5.25 -11.81 -21.91
C MET A 131 5.75 -13.14 -22.50
N HIS A 132 6.62 -13.83 -21.77
CA HIS A 132 7.07 -15.17 -22.18
C HIS A 132 5.91 -16.17 -22.13
N ARG A 133 5.82 -17.07 -23.13
CA ARG A 133 4.72 -18.04 -23.28
C ARG A 133 4.49 -18.90 -22.05
N LYS A 134 5.55 -19.44 -21.43
CA LYS A 134 5.45 -20.25 -20.20
C LYS A 134 4.85 -19.47 -19.03
N THR A 135 5.17 -18.16 -18.92
CA THR A 135 4.61 -17.29 -17.87
C THR A 135 3.14 -17.04 -18.12
N TYR A 136 2.74 -16.77 -19.35
CA TYR A 136 1.35 -16.61 -19.76
C TYR A 136 0.52 -17.85 -19.44
N GLU A 137 0.96 -19.04 -19.90
CA GLU A 137 0.27 -20.30 -19.67
C GLU A 137 0.11 -20.63 -18.18
N ARG A 138 1.12 -20.30 -17.36
CA ARG A 138 1.04 -20.45 -15.91
C ARG A 138 -0.02 -19.54 -15.31
N LEU A 139 -0.08 -18.27 -15.72
CA LEU A 139 -1.06 -17.28 -15.23
C LEU A 139 -2.49 -17.67 -15.59
N ILE A 140 -2.71 -18.14 -16.84
CA ILE A 140 -4.03 -18.61 -17.28
C ILE A 140 -4.46 -19.83 -16.48
N ARG A 141 -3.60 -20.83 -16.32
CA ARG A 141 -3.93 -22.02 -15.50
C ARG A 141 -4.26 -21.66 -14.06
N GLU A 142 -3.52 -20.73 -13.47
CA GLU A 142 -3.79 -20.26 -12.12
C GLU A 142 -5.16 -19.55 -12.03
N ALA A 143 -5.49 -18.69 -12.99
CA ALA A 143 -6.80 -18.02 -13.04
C ALA A 143 -7.95 -19.01 -13.15
N LEU A 144 -7.86 -19.98 -14.07
CA LEU A 144 -8.88 -21.01 -14.25
C LEU A 144 -9.05 -21.87 -12.98
N ARG A 145 -7.95 -22.28 -12.36
CA ARG A 145 -7.98 -23.03 -11.11
C ARG A 145 -8.68 -22.26 -9.98
N GLN A 146 -8.46 -20.93 -9.87
CA GLN A 146 -9.14 -20.11 -8.88
C GLN A 146 -10.65 -20.04 -9.14
N GLU A 147 -11.05 -19.96 -10.40
CA GLU A 147 -12.46 -19.97 -10.82
C GLU A 147 -13.14 -21.31 -10.54
N GLU A 148 -12.52 -22.42 -10.94
CA GLU A 148 -13.01 -23.78 -10.68
C GLU A 148 -13.21 -24.04 -9.18
N ASN A 149 -12.23 -23.66 -8.35
CA ASN A 149 -12.33 -23.81 -6.90
C ASN A 149 -13.50 -22.99 -6.32
N ARG A 150 -13.72 -21.75 -6.80
CA ARG A 150 -14.88 -20.94 -6.36
C ARG A 150 -16.19 -21.57 -6.77
N CYS A 151 -16.31 -22.00 -8.01
CA CYS A 151 -17.52 -22.66 -8.52
C CYS A 151 -17.82 -23.94 -7.73
N SER A 152 -16.81 -24.75 -7.43
CA SER A 152 -16.97 -25.99 -6.65
C SER A 152 -17.55 -25.73 -5.26
N VAL A 153 -17.05 -24.70 -4.55
CA VAL A 153 -17.55 -24.37 -3.22
C VAL A 153 -18.95 -23.74 -3.28
N LEU A 154 -19.20 -22.86 -4.23
CA LEU A 154 -20.53 -22.27 -4.40
C LEU A 154 -21.57 -23.33 -4.72
N ASN A 155 -21.25 -24.29 -5.60
CA ASN A 155 -22.11 -25.43 -5.90
C ASN A 155 -22.34 -26.33 -4.68
N GLY A 156 -21.34 -26.49 -3.81
CA GLY A 156 -21.48 -27.22 -2.55
C GLY A 156 -22.36 -26.54 -1.50
N LEU A 157 -22.55 -25.22 -1.60
CA LEU A 157 -23.42 -24.45 -0.70
C LEU A 157 -24.87 -24.35 -1.16
N LEU A 158 -25.13 -24.54 -2.46
CA LEU A 158 -26.50 -24.47 -3.04
C LEU A 158 -27.53 -25.41 -2.39
N PRO A 159 -27.20 -26.64 -1.93
CA PRO A 159 -28.16 -27.52 -1.27
C PRO A 159 -28.64 -27.04 0.11
N PHE A 160 -28.01 -26.00 0.67
CA PHE A 160 -28.29 -25.46 2.03
C PHE A 160 -29.00 -24.10 1.99
N LEU A 161 -29.33 -23.59 0.82
CA LEU A 161 -30.12 -22.37 0.60
C LEU A 161 -31.53 -22.75 0.08
#